data_591f972ed2c04d8d84769114bffa303b
#
_entry.id   591f972ed2c04d8d84769114bffa303b
#
_cell.length_a   1.000
_cell.length_b   1.000
_cell.length_c   1.000
_cell.angle_alpha   90.00
_cell.angle_beta   90.00
_cell.angle_gamma   90.00
#
_symmetry.space_group_name_H-M   'P 1'
#
loop_
_entity.id
_entity.type
_entity.pdbx_description
1 polymer ?
#
loop_
_entity_poly.entity_id
_entity_poly.type
_entity_poly.pdbx_seq_one_letter_code
_entity_poly.pdbx_strand_id
1 'polypeptide(L)' 'MKLHIRFGSLAKFQRLFDSNEYLQVILSQTSSNVYFIETNDLSEVKRLLNGNNIKFDIKD' A
#
# COMPACT_ATOMS: atom_id res chain seq x y z
N MET A 1 8.56 1.63 13.22
CA MET A 1 8.61 2.85 12.44
C MET A 1 7.59 2.78 11.31
N LYS A 2 6.82 3.84 11.13
CA LYS A 2 5.77 3.85 10.11
C LYS A 2 6.14 4.74 8.94
N LEU A 3 5.83 4.28 7.75
CA LEU A 3 6.08 5.02 6.51
C LEU A 3 4.74 5.36 5.85
N HIS A 4 4.74 6.45 5.10
CA HIS A 4 3.57 6.82 4.30
C HIS A 4 3.74 6.27 2.89
N ILE A 5 2.69 5.64 2.37
CA ILE A 5 2.66 5.20 0.97
C ILE A 5 1.55 5.98 0.27
N ARG A 6 1.91 6.64 -0.82
CA ARG A 6 0.95 7.32 -1.69
C ARG A 6 0.82 6.53 -2.98
N PHE A 7 -0.40 6.25 -3.39
CA PHE A 7 -0.67 5.45 -4.59
C PHE A 7 -1.00 6.35 -5.78
N GLY A 8 -0.33 6.08 -6.90
CA GLY A 8 -0.59 6.80 -8.14
C GLY A 8 -1.75 6.23 -8.95
N SER A 9 -2.06 4.95 -8.75
CA SER A 9 -3.15 4.27 -9.45
C SER A 9 -4.16 3.75 -8.45
N LEU A 10 -4.98 4.65 -7.92
CA LEU A 10 -5.89 4.32 -6.83
C LEU A 10 -6.90 3.23 -7.19
N ALA A 11 -7.41 3.23 -8.42
CA ALA A 11 -8.39 2.22 -8.83
C ALA A 11 -7.79 0.82 -8.81
N LYS A 12 -6.57 0.66 -9.30
CA LYS A 12 -5.88 -0.64 -9.27
C LYS A 12 -5.56 -1.06 -7.85
N PHE A 13 -5.09 -0.12 -7.04
CA PHE A 13 -4.80 -0.40 -5.65
C PHE A 13 -6.05 -0.83 -4.91
N GLN A 14 -7.17 -0.13 -5.13
CA GLN A 14 -8.42 -0.44 -4.45
C GLN A 14 -8.88 -1.87 -4.73
N ARG A 15 -8.76 -2.31 -5.98
CA ARG A 15 -9.11 -3.69 -6.35
C ARG A 15 -8.25 -4.69 -5.60
N LEU A 16 -6.95 -4.46 -5.55
CA LEU A 16 -6.04 -5.35 -4.84
C LEU A 16 -6.34 -5.34 -3.35
N PHE A 17 -6.54 -4.16 -2.78
CA PHE A 17 -6.83 -3.99 -1.36
C PHE A 17 -8.10 -4.73 -0.95
N ASP A 18 -9.16 -4.59 -1.75
CA ASP A 18 -10.44 -5.23 -1.45
C ASP A 18 -10.38 -6.75 -1.51
N SER A 19 -9.47 -7.30 -2.31
CA SER A 19 -9.32 -8.75 -2.46
C SER A 19 -8.21 -9.35 -1.62
N ASN A 20 -7.47 -8.55 -0.86
CA ASN A 20 -6.31 -9.03 -0.12
C ASN A 20 -6.40 -8.65 1.36
N GLU A 21 -6.72 -9.63 2.20
CA GLU A 21 -6.87 -9.40 3.64
C GLU A 21 -5.56 -8.97 4.30
N TYR A 22 -4.43 -9.46 3.81
CA TYR A 22 -3.12 -9.09 4.36
C TYR A 22 -2.93 -7.57 4.28
N LEU A 23 -3.23 -6.98 3.12
CA LEU A 23 -3.11 -5.53 2.95
C LEU A 23 -4.09 -4.77 3.84
N GLN A 24 -5.30 -5.30 4.02
CA GLN A 24 -6.30 -4.67 4.87
C GLN A 24 -5.87 -4.62 6.32
N VAL A 25 -5.09 -5.59 6.76
CA VAL A 25 -4.60 -5.66 8.14
C VAL A 25 -3.41 -4.73 8.34
N ILE A 26 -2.46 -4.71 7.42
CA ILE A 26 -1.19 -4.00 7.62
C ILE A 26 -1.20 -2.54 7.19
N LEU A 27 -2.14 -2.14 6.32
CA LEU A 27 -2.23 -0.77 5.86
C LEU A 27 -3.31 -0.01 6.62
N SER A 28 -2.98 1.20 7.05
CA SER A 28 -3.93 2.09 7.73
C SER A 28 -4.14 3.33 6.89
N GLN A 29 -5.35 3.55 6.42
CA GLN A 29 -5.66 4.71 5.59
C GLN A 29 -5.61 6.00 6.40
N THR A 30 -4.88 6.99 5.90
CA THR A 30 -4.78 8.30 6.52
C THR A 30 -5.46 9.38 5.69
N SER A 31 -5.57 9.19 4.38
CA SER A 31 -6.31 10.07 3.48
C SER A 31 -6.69 9.26 2.25
N SER A 32 -7.33 9.89 1.26
CA SER A 32 -7.93 9.16 0.14
C SER A 32 -6.94 8.27 -0.62
N ASN A 33 -5.67 8.67 -0.72
CA ASN A 33 -4.67 7.88 -1.45
C ASN A 33 -3.38 7.69 -0.67
N VAL A 34 -3.39 7.94 0.64
CA VAL A 34 -2.20 7.77 1.47
C VAL A 34 -2.49 6.80 2.61
N TYR A 35 -1.58 5.86 2.81
CA TYR A 35 -1.70 4.84 3.83
C TYR A 35 -0.42 4.77 4.66
N PHE A 36 -0.54 4.38 5.92
CA PHE A 36 0.60 4.05 6.76
C PHE A 36 0.91 2.57 6.67
N ILE A 37 2.21 2.25 6.74
CA ILE A 37 2.67 0.87 6.80
C ILE A 37 3.86 0.78 7.75
N GLU A 38 3.98 -0.35 8.44
CA GLU A 38 5.17 -0.62 9.25
C GLU A 38 6.35 -0.99 8.35
N THR A 39 7.54 -0.55 8.72
CA THR A 39 8.75 -0.81 7.95
C THR A 39 8.98 -2.30 7.69
N ASN A 40 8.63 -3.15 8.66
CA ASN A 40 8.82 -4.59 8.54
C ASN A 40 7.98 -5.23 7.43
N ASP A 41 6.85 -4.61 7.09
CA ASP A 41 5.94 -5.12 6.07
C ASP A 41 6.23 -4.57 4.68
N LEU A 42 7.13 -3.60 4.59
CA LEU A 42 7.36 -2.86 3.36
C LEU A 42 7.82 -3.73 2.19
N SER A 43 8.73 -4.67 2.42
CA SER A 43 9.24 -5.53 1.36
C SER A 43 8.14 -6.35 0.70
N GLU A 44 7.26 -6.93 1.50
CA GLU A 44 6.17 -7.75 1.00
C GLU A 44 5.15 -6.89 0.25
N VAL A 45 4.84 -5.72 0.78
CA VAL A 45 3.90 -4.81 0.12
C VAL A 45 4.46 -4.32 -1.20
N LYS A 46 5.74 -3.96 -1.26
CA LYS A 46 6.37 -3.56 -2.52
C LYS A 46 6.26 -4.66 -3.58
N ARG A 47 6.51 -5.89 -3.17
CA ARG A 47 6.42 -7.03 -4.09
C ARG A 47 5.02 -7.20 -4.64
N LEU A 48 4.01 -7.09 -3.78
CA LEU A 48 2.62 -7.19 -4.19
C LEU A 48 2.22 -6.07 -5.13
N LEU A 49 2.62 -4.84 -4.83
CA LEU A 49 2.29 -3.70 -5.66
C LEU A 49 2.97 -3.77 -7.02
N ASN A 50 4.25 -4.13 -7.06
CA ASN A 50 4.98 -4.27 -8.31
C ASN A 50 4.42 -5.40 -9.17
N GLY A 51 4.02 -6.49 -8.55
CA GLY A 51 3.44 -7.63 -9.26
C GLY A 51 2.09 -7.31 -9.88
N ASN A 52 1.42 -6.26 -9.41
CA ASN A 52 0.12 -5.84 -9.92
C ASN A 52 0.19 -4.53 -10.72
N ASN A 53 1.40 -4.07 -11.04
CA ASN A 53 1.64 -2.85 -11.82
C ASN A 53 1.02 -1.60 -11.18
N ILE A 54 1.08 -1.52 -9.87
CA ILE A 54 0.56 -0.38 -9.12
C ILE A 54 1.72 0.56 -8.80
N LYS A 55 1.60 1.81 -9.23
CA LYS A 55 2.61 2.83 -8.94
C LYS A 55 2.38 3.41 -7.55
N PHE A 56 3.46 3.66 -6.84
CA PHE A 56 3.39 4.19 -5.49
C PHE A 56 4.66 4.96 -5.16
N ASP A 57 4.54 5.87 -4.18
CA ASP A 57 5.67 6.60 -3.60
C ASP A 57 5.68 6.35 -2.10
N ILE A 58 6.89 6.23 -1.54
CA ILE A 58 7.06 6.01 -0.10
C ILE A 58 7.76 7.20 0.49
N LYS A 59 7.24 7.71 1.59
CA LYS A 59 7.84 8.83 2.32
C LYS A 59 7.92 8.48 3.81
N ASP A 60 8.97 8.95 4.43
CA ASP A 60 9.17 8.82 5.88
C ASP A 60 8.23 9.76 6.64
#